data_a8392d842e7fab9dfbc627c983758340
#
_entry.id   a8392d842e7fab9dfbc627c983758340
#
_cell.length_a   1.000
_cell.length_b   1.000
_cell.length_c   1.000
_cell.angle_alpha   90.00
_cell.angle_beta   90.00
_cell.angle_gamma   90.00
#
_symmetry.space_group_name_H-M   'P 1'
#
loop_
_entity.id
_entity.type
_entity.pdbx_description
1 polymer ?
#
loop_
_entity_poly.entity_id
_entity_poly.type
_entity_poly.pdbx_seq_one_letter_code
_entity_poly.pdbx_strand_id
1 'polypeptide(L)'
;MLSRRVSAGVVTILGIVAATIVSAQPAFAQASADRQEPRAGRGRGRAGQTDGQQQDRTPIPGGRGSEPSPLLFHEAWTRAPLAQPMVQENLGNQHLTLHLYGNANEIRKTFHPVDDYTYTGETMTNWAITVSDKSSTWDLSGTAKIRLKTQNTGYRFLHVVIKTTDDRYYVSEEGSPESSVWIERDYVFSDLHWRNLMMTDTPTNASNRRQPDPKRIPIIPTSKATVDLKNVDEVGFSDLMPGGWIPSTSRVASFDVYGRAVPRK
;
A
#
# COMPACT_ATOMS: atom_id res chain seq x y z
N MET A 1 -13.06 -63.70 37.84
CA MET A 1 -12.68 -64.05 36.45
C MET A 1 -12.58 -62.79 35.65
N LEU A 2 -11.37 -62.27 35.49
CA LEU A 2 -11.07 -61.01 34.72
C LEU A 2 -10.49 -61.43 33.37
N SER A 3 -11.18 -61.07 32.29
CA SER A 3 -10.70 -61.20 30.93
C SER A 3 -10.02 -59.91 30.46
N ARG A 4 -8.70 -59.90 30.31
CA ARG A 4 -7.91 -58.84 29.67
C ARG A 4 -7.95 -59.03 28.13
N ARG A 5 -8.49 -58.02 27.42
CA ARG A 5 -8.30 -57.91 25.97
C ARG A 5 -7.06 -57.06 25.68
N VAL A 6 -6.12 -57.67 25.00
CA VAL A 6 -4.95 -56.99 24.43
C VAL A 6 -5.32 -56.46 23.05
N SER A 7 -5.23 -55.15 22.86
CA SER A 7 -5.41 -54.52 21.56
C SER A 7 -4.04 -54.38 20.89
N ALA A 8 -3.87 -55.01 19.74
CA ALA A 8 -2.66 -54.86 18.90
C ALA A 8 -2.77 -53.55 18.12
N GLY A 9 -1.84 -52.62 18.31
CA GLY A 9 -1.69 -51.42 17.52
C GLY A 9 -0.98 -51.69 16.21
N VAL A 10 -1.60 -51.36 15.11
CA VAL A 10 -0.99 -51.37 13.77
C VAL A 10 -0.22 -50.04 13.59
N VAL A 11 1.10 -50.16 13.45
CA VAL A 11 1.98 -49.05 13.11
C VAL A 11 2.04 -48.95 11.57
N THR A 12 1.42 -47.95 11.01
CA THR A 12 1.52 -47.63 9.58
C THR A 12 2.71 -46.69 9.37
N ILE A 13 3.74 -47.19 8.72
CA ILE A 13 4.91 -46.39 8.29
C ILE A 13 4.53 -45.71 6.98
N LEU A 14 4.33 -44.37 7.02
CA LEU A 14 4.18 -43.56 5.81
C LEU A 14 5.56 -43.24 5.24
N GLY A 15 5.88 -43.83 4.09
CA GLY A 15 7.07 -43.46 3.32
C GLY A 15 6.93 -42.08 2.68
N ILE A 16 7.84 -41.18 3.00
CA ILE A 16 7.96 -39.87 2.34
C ILE A 16 8.75 -40.07 1.04
N VAL A 17 8.05 -39.95 -0.09
CA VAL A 17 8.71 -39.84 -1.42
C VAL A 17 9.03 -38.36 -1.63
N ALA A 18 10.30 -38.00 -1.54
CA ALA A 18 10.81 -36.68 -1.91
C ALA A 18 10.88 -36.58 -3.45
N ALA A 19 9.93 -35.89 -4.06
CA ALA A 19 10.00 -35.52 -5.46
C ALA A 19 10.86 -34.27 -5.63
N THR A 20 12.04 -34.44 -6.21
CA THR A 20 12.94 -33.36 -6.61
C THR A 20 12.38 -32.72 -7.87
N ILE A 21 11.77 -31.55 -7.77
CA ILE A 21 11.36 -30.74 -8.92
C ILE A 21 12.58 -29.94 -9.37
N VAL A 22 13.18 -30.33 -10.47
CA VAL A 22 14.17 -29.54 -11.20
C VAL A 22 13.43 -28.49 -12.00
N SER A 23 13.42 -27.25 -11.54
CA SER A 23 12.86 -26.12 -12.29
C SER A 23 13.90 -25.67 -13.33
N ALA A 24 13.61 -25.89 -14.61
CA ALA A 24 14.34 -25.28 -15.71
C ALA A 24 14.01 -23.79 -15.80
N GLN A 25 15.01 -22.94 -15.60
CA GLN A 25 14.91 -21.51 -15.91
C GLN A 25 14.99 -21.30 -17.41
N PRO A 26 14.13 -20.47 -18.02
CA PRO A 26 14.31 -20.06 -19.40
C PRO A 26 15.49 -19.08 -19.52
N ALA A 27 16.44 -19.41 -20.37
CA ALA A 27 17.54 -18.52 -20.74
C ALA A 27 16.99 -17.32 -21.53
N PHE A 28 17.12 -16.12 -20.99
CA PHE A 28 16.88 -14.90 -21.74
C PHE A 28 18.05 -14.66 -22.70
N ALA A 29 17.74 -14.64 -23.99
CA ALA A 29 18.67 -14.29 -25.03
C ALA A 29 19.07 -12.81 -24.90
N GLN A 30 20.39 -12.57 -24.79
CA GLN A 30 20.98 -11.25 -24.87
C GLN A 30 20.87 -10.75 -26.33
N ALA A 31 20.08 -9.69 -26.54
CA ALA A 31 20.08 -8.96 -27.80
C ALA A 31 21.30 -8.05 -27.84
N SER A 32 22.08 -8.20 -28.89
CA SER A 32 23.28 -7.45 -29.19
C SER A 32 22.97 -5.96 -29.41
N ALA A 33 23.65 -5.09 -28.67
CA ALA A 33 23.62 -3.65 -28.87
C ALA A 33 24.44 -3.29 -30.10
N ASP A 34 23.78 -2.77 -31.11
CA ASP A 34 24.40 -2.21 -32.29
C ASP A 34 24.99 -0.83 -31.97
N ARG A 35 26.30 -0.68 -32.21
CA ARG A 35 27.03 0.56 -32.03
C ARG A 35 26.67 1.53 -33.17
N GLN A 36 26.03 2.64 -32.87
CA GLN A 36 26.04 3.80 -33.74
C GLN A 36 27.05 4.84 -33.23
N GLU A 37 28.07 5.13 -34.03
CA GLU A 37 29.04 6.18 -33.81
C GLU A 37 28.42 7.57 -33.97
N PRO A 38 28.80 8.59 -33.20
CA PRO A 38 28.33 9.96 -33.40
C PRO A 38 29.13 10.67 -34.48
N ARG A 39 28.43 11.16 -35.50
CA ARG A 39 28.93 12.09 -36.51
C ARG A 39 29.26 13.44 -35.86
N ALA A 40 30.52 13.85 -36.00
CA ALA A 40 30.99 15.17 -35.67
C ALA A 40 30.40 16.23 -36.64
N GLY A 41 29.54 17.11 -36.14
CA GLY A 41 29.08 18.32 -36.80
C GLY A 41 29.83 19.54 -36.31
N ARG A 42 30.73 20.10 -37.14
CA ARG A 42 31.35 21.41 -36.91
C ARG A 42 30.31 22.50 -37.15
N GLY A 43 30.04 23.32 -36.16
CA GLY A 43 29.29 24.56 -36.26
C GLY A 43 30.01 25.67 -35.53
N ARG A 44 30.54 26.64 -36.29
CA ARG A 44 31.25 27.86 -35.83
C ARG A 44 30.25 28.85 -35.21
N GLY A 45 30.61 29.41 -34.10
CA GLY A 45 30.67 30.83 -33.79
C GLY A 45 29.40 31.64 -33.71
N ARG A 46 29.18 32.22 -32.55
CA ARG A 46 29.02 33.68 -32.41
C ARG A 46 29.01 34.07 -30.95
N ALA A 47 30.02 34.78 -30.55
CA ALA A 47 30.06 35.53 -29.29
C ALA A 47 28.99 36.63 -29.38
N GLY A 48 28.07 36.63 -28.43
CA GLY A 48 27.11 37.69 -28.16
C GLY A 48 27.14 37.95 -26.67
N GLN A 49 27.95 38.95 -26.27
CA GLN A 49 27.84 39.61 -24.98
C GLN A 49 26.46 40.27 -24.89
N THR A 50 25.63 39.88 -23.98
CA THR A 50 24.51 40.69 -23.52
C THR A 50 24.66 40.88 -22.03
N ASP A 51 24.94 42.16 -21.68
CA ASP A 51 24.92 42.65 -20.33
C ASP A 51 23.62 42.25 -19.62
N GLY A 52 23.71 41.43 -18.63
CA GLY A 52 22.60 41.03 -17.77
C GLY A 52 22.21 42.17 -16.86
N GLN A 53 21.14 42.85 -17.15
CA GLN A 53 20.42 43.65 -16.17
C GLN A 53 19.97 42.72 -15.05
N GLN A 54 20.64 42.87 -13.92
CA GLN A 54 20.25 42.32 -12.65
C GLN A 54 18.93 43.01 -12.23
N GLN A 55 17.80 42.41 -12.64
CA GLN A 55 16.50 42.85 -12.13
C GLN A 55 16.46 42.55 -10.64
N ASP A 56 16.53 43.61 -9.88
CA ASP A 56 16.22 43.66 -8.45
C ASP A 56 14.80 43.11 -8.26
N ARG A 57 14.70 41.80 -7.99
CA ARG A 57 13.45 41.16 -7.60
C ARG A 57 13.18 41.52 -6.16
N THR A 58 12.53 42.64 -5.93
CA THR A 58 11.86 42.91 -4.66
C THR A 58 11.07 41.67 -4.26
N PRO A 59 11.29 41.11 -3.07
CA PRO A 59 10.48 39.99 -2.59
C PRO A 59 9.02 40.43 -2.54
N ILE A 60 8.15 39.71 -3.24
CA ILE A 60 6.73 39.91 -3.15
C ILE A 60 6.32 39.54 -1.70
N PRO A 61 5.89 40.51 -0.87
CA PRO A 61 5.46 40.20 0.49
C PRO A 61 4.08 39.56 0.38
N GLY A 62 3.93 38.32 0.79
CA GLY A 62 2.61 37.78 1.05
C GLY A 62 2.22 36.49 0.40
N GLY A 63 3.01 35.48 0.56
CA GLY A 63 2.49 34.15 0.72
C GLY A 63 2.99 33.65 2.07
N ARG A 64 2.15 33.62 3.08
CA ARG A 64 2.42 32.76 4.23
C ARG A 64 2.43 31.34 3.68
N GLY A 65 3.60 30.89 3.21
CA GLY A 65 3.83 29.48 2.93
C GLY A 65 3.48 28.75 4.21
N SER A 66 2.41 27.97 4.20
CA SER A 66 2.09 27.13 5.34
C SER A 66 3.31 26.24 5.57
N GLU A 67 3.85 26.26 6.80
CA GLU A 67 4.96 25.41 7.15
C GLU A 67 4.61 23.95 6.83
N PRO A 68 5.59 23.16 6.35
CA PRO A 68 5.37 21.74 6.10
C PRO A 68 4.90 21.06 7.39
N SER A 69 3.88 20.21 7.28
CA SER A 69 3.42 19.42 8.42
C SER A 69 4.53 18.49 8.92
N PRO A 70 4.73 18.34 10.24
CA PRO A 70 5.73 17.43 10.79
C PRO A 70 5.39 15.98 10.49
N LEU A 71 6.41 15.12 10.49
CA LEU A 71 6.24 13.68 10.40
C LEU A 71 5.58 13.17 11.69
N LEU A 72 4.43 12.50 11.55
CA LEU A 72 3.75 11.81 12.65
C LEU A 72 4.37 10.43 12.89
N PHE A 73 4.53 9.67 11.81
CA PHE A 73 5.17 8.37 11.87
C PHE A 73 5.68 7.93 10.48
N HIS A 74 6.64 7.02 10.54
CA HIS A 74 7.12 6.22 9.41
C HIS A 74 6.83 4.75 9.72
N GLU A 75 6.22 4.03 8.78
CA GLU A 75 5.99 2.60 8.87
C GLU A 75 6.65 1.89 7.68
N ALA A 76 7.56 0.97 7.96
CA ALA A 76 8.30 0.20 6.96
C ALA A 76 8.23 -1.31 7.19
N TRP A 77 7.30 -1.76 8.00
CA TRP A 77 7.06 -3.13 8.41
C TRP A 77 8.27 -3.81 9.07
N THR A 78 8.04 -4.74 9.95
CA THR A 78 9.11 -5.58 10.51
C THR A 78 9.47 -6.68 9.52
N ARG A 79 10.73 -7.14 9.58
CA ARG A 79 11.20 -8.23 8.73
C ARG A 79 10.50 -9.55 9.03
N ALA A 80 10.16 -9.80 10.26
CA ALA A 80 9.50 -11.01 10.76
C ALA A 80 8.35 -10.63 11.70
N PRO A 81 7.31 -11.46 11.83
CA PRO A 81 7.12 -12.73 11.16
C PRO A 81 6.65 -12.58 9.71
N LEU A 82 6.84 -13.62 8.88
CA LEU A 82 6.07 -13.78 7.66
C LEU A 82 4.69 -14.30 8.07
N ALA A 83 3.64 -13.59 7.72
CA ALA A 83 2.29 -13.88 8.21
C ALA A 83 1.23 -13.72 7.13
N GLN A 84 0.17 -14.53 7.23
CA GLN A 84 -1.06 -14.42 6.45
C GLN A 84 -2.23 -14.90 7.32
N PRO A 85 -3.15 -13.99 7.69
CA PRO A 85 -3.10 -12.56 7.44
C PRO A 85 -1.93 -11.85 8.13
N MET A 86 -1.69 -10.60 7.75
CA MET A 86 -0.80 -9.73 8.52
C MET A 86 -1.24 -9.69 9.99
N VAL A 87 -0.27 -9.52 10.87
CA VAL A 87 -0.49 -9.42 12.31
C VAL A 87 0.12 -8.15 12.90
N GLN A 88 -0.27 -7.80 14.12
CA GLN A 88 0.20 -6.58 14.80
C GLN A 88 1.74 -6.50 14.86
N GLU A 89 2.43 -7.62 15.01
CA GLU A 89 3.88 -7.75 15.09
C GLU A 89 4.58 -7.39 13.78
N ASN A 90 3.82 -7.25 12.68
CA ASN A 90 4.35 -6.78 11.40
C ASN A 90 4.53 -5.26 11.34
N LEU A 91 3.96 -4.50 12.28
CA LEU A 91 4.24 -3.07 12.39
C LEU A 91 5.62 -2.84 13.02
N GLY A 92 6.44 -2.01 12.36
CA GLY A 92 7.71 -1.55 12.90
C GLY A 92 7.51 -0.54 14.04
N ASN A 93 6.45 0.24 13.96
CA ASN A 93 6.12 1.25 14.96
C ASN A 93 5.15 0.69 16.02
N GLN A 94 5.67 0.50 17.23
CA GLN A 94 4.91 -0.09 18.36
C GLN A 94 3.84 0.84 18.96
N HIS A 95 3.82 2.12 18.60
CA HIS A 95 2.76 3.06 19.00
C HIS A 95 1.50 2.90 18.16
N LEU A 96 1.62 2.27 17.00
CA LEU A 96 0.50 2.05 16.10
C LEU A 96 -0.26 0.75 16.41
N THR A 97 -1.53 0.76 16.05
CA THR A 97 -2.41 -0.42 16.05
C THR A 97 -2.79 -0.72 14.61
N LEU A 98 -2.66 -1.98 14.19
CA LEU A 98 -3.01 -2.47 12.86
C LEU A 98 -4.50 -2.77 12.79
N HIS A 99 -5.16 -2.32 11.72
CA HIS A 99 -6.54 -2.64 11.39
C HIS A 99 -6.61 -3.24 9.99
N LEU A 100 -7.35 -4.32 9.86
CA LEU A 100 -7.53 -5.07 8.62
C LEU A 100 -9.01 -5.14 8.27
N TYR A 101 -9.36 -4.77 7.04
CA TYR A 101 -10.74 -4.68 6.57
C TYR A 101 -10.95 -5.44 5.27
N GLY A 102 -12.19 -5.87 5.06
CA GLY A 102 -12.58 -6.60 3.87
C GLY A 102 -11.94 -7.98 3.82
N ASN A 103 -11.40 -8.36 2.68
CA ASN A 103 -10.75 -9.66 2.51
C ASN A 103 -9.31 -9.67 3.08
N ALA A 104 -9.16 -9.06 4.23
CA ALA A 104 -7.88 -8.86 4.88
C ALA A 104 -7.15 -10.15 5.28
N ASN A 105 -7.87 -11.27 5.40
CA ASN A 105 -7.29 -12.58 5.63
C ASN A 105 -6.42 -13.10 4.46
N GLU A 106 -6.51 -12.46 3.30
CA GLU A 106 -5.65 -12.74 2.16
C GLU A 106 -4.41 -11.84 2.08
N ILE A 107 -4.36 -10.80 2.92
CA ILE A 107 -3.24 -9.86 2.97
C ILE A 107 -2.06 -10.53 3.65
N ARG A 108 -0.97 -10.63 2.91
CA ARG A 108 0.24 -11.30 3.37
C ARG A 108 1.36 -10.31 3.61
N LYS A 109 2.03 -10.41 4.77
CA LYS A 109 3.35 -9.84 4.98
C LYS A 109 4.38 -10.78 4.36
N THR A 110 5.12 -10.30 3.38
CA THR A 110 6.21 -11.04 2.78
C THR A 110 7.51 -10.25 2.83
N PHE A 111 8.59 -10.93 2.52
CA PHE A 111 9.94 -10.40 2.56
C PHE A 111 10.54 -10.37 1.15
N HIS A 112 11.19 -9.26 0.85
CA HIS A 112 12.04 -9.11 -0.33
C HIS A 112 13.48 -8.85 0.14
N PRO A 113 14.52 -9.35 -0.53
CA PRO A 113 15.90 -9.21 -0.09
C PRO A 113 16.37 -7.77 0.16
N VAL A 114 15.76 -6.80 -0.52
CA VAL A 114 16.10 -5.38 -0.42
C VAL A 114 15.11 -4.61 0.45
N ASP A 115 13.80 -4.91 0.28
CA ASP A 115 12.71 -4.21 0.98
C ASP A 115 11.74 -5.22 1.58
N ASP A 116 11.23 -4.94 2.77
CA ASP A 116 10.04 -5.59 3.29
C ASP A 116 8.80 -4.95 2.66
N TYR A 117 7.79 -5.72 2.37
CA TYR A 117 6.56 -5.20 1.78
C TYR A 117 5.33 -6.01 2.16
N THR A 118 4.19 -5.36 2.11
CA THR A 118 2.89 -6.01 2.17
C THR A 118 2.51 -6.53 0.80
N TYR A 119 1.97 -7.73 0.75
CA TYR A 119 1.59 -8.37 -0.49
C TYR A 119 0.28 -9.13 -0.33
N THR A 120 -0.67 -8.90 -1.20
CA THR A 120 -1.98 -9.54 -1.14
C THR A 120 -2.10 -10.77 -2.03
N GLY A 121 -1.22 -10.93 -3.01
CA GLY A 121 -1.38 -11.97 -4.02
C GLY A 121 -2.58 -11.73 -4.93
N GLU A 122 -3.21 -12.81 -5.35
CA GLU A 122 -4.36 -12.81 -6.24
C GLU A 122 -5.67 -12.65 -5.46
N THR A 123 -5.87 -11.51 -4.79
CA THR A 123 -7.16 -11.27 -4.12
C THR A 123 -8.26 -11.00 -5.13
N MET A 124 -9.43 -11.51 -4.84
CA MET A 124 -10.61 -11.40 -5.70
C MET A 124 -11.61 -10.34 -5.21
N THR A 125 -11.33 -9.72 -4.06
CA THR A 125 -12.23 -8.77 -3.42
C THR A 125 -11.45 -7.62 -2.80
N ASN A 126 -12.15 -6.54 -2.50
CA ASN A 126 -11.59 -5.34 -1.90
C ASN A 126 -11.08 -5.60 -0.49
N TRP A 127 -10.02 -4.89 -0.13
CA TRP A 127 -9.42 -4.91 1.19
C TRP A 127 -8.85 -3.55 1.54
N ALA A 128 -8.68 -3.29 2.83
CA ALA A 128 -7.95 -2.13 3.33
C ALA A 128 -7.07 -2.51 4.53
N ILE A 129 -5.95 -1.81 4.64
CA ILE A 129 -5.08 -1.78 5.82
C ILE A 129 -5.03 -0.36 6.29
N THR A 130 -5.31 -0.15 7.58
CA THR A 130 -5.11 1.13 8.23
C THR A 130 -4.35 0.95 9.53
N VAL A 131 -3.84 2.05 10.04
CA VAL A 131 -3.26 2.12 11.37
C VAL A 131 -3.90 3.26 12.15
N SER A 132 -3.95 3.12 13.48
CA SER A 132 -4.28 4.19 14.41
C SER A 132 -3.17 4.35 15.44
N ASP A 133 -3.03 5.54 16.03
CA ASP A 133 -2.14 5.74 17.17
C ASP A 133 -2.87 5.44 18.48
N LYS A 134 -2.18 4.79 19.41
CA LYS A 134 -2.75 4.37 20.71
C LYS A 134 -3.11 5.54 21.62
N SER A 135 -2.43 6.67 21.48
CA SER A 135 -2.51 7.82 22.38
C SER A 135 -3.13 9.06 21.77
N SER A 136 -3.18 9.14 20.44
CA SER A 136 -3.63 10.34 19.73
C SER A 136 -4.53 10.01 18.54
N THR A 137 -5.29 11.00 18.12
CA THR A 137 -5.90 11.14 16.81
C THR A 137 -5.05 12.11 15.99
N TRP A 138 -5.43 12.36 14.75
CA TRP A 138 -4.64 13.21 13.87
C TRP A 138 -5.44 14.35 13.26
N ASP A 139 -4.82 15.53 13.22
CA ASP A 139 -5.23 16.63 12.37
C ASP A 139 -4.41 16.56 11.07
N LEU A 140 -5.07 16.11 10.02
CA LEU A 140 -4.52 15.95 8.67
C LEU A 140 -4.94 17.07 7.73
N SER A 141 -5.32 18.24 8.27
CA SER A 141 -5.67 19.42 7.47
C SER A 141 -4.43 20.18 6.97
N GLY A 142 -4.64 21.12 6.05
CA GLY A 142 -3.59 22.00 5.54
C GLY A 142 -2.57 21.25 4.66
N THR A 143 -1.29 21.29 5.01
CA THR A 143 -0.18 20.67 4.26
C THR A 143 0.09 19.23 4.65
N ALA A 144 -0.78 18.63 5.46
CA ALA A 144 -0.67 17.24 5.87
C ALA A 144 -0.75 16.30 4.66
N LYS A 145 0.07 15.26 4.65
CA LYS A 145 0.16 14.32 3.54
C LYS A 145 0.47 12.91 4.00
N ILE A 146 0.15 11.96 3.15
CA ILE A 146 0.69 10.60 3.20
C ILE A 146 1.65 10.40 2.03
N ARG A 147 2.80 9.78 2.31
CA ARG A 147 3.73 9.30 1.29
C ARG A 147 3.65 7.79 1.24
N LEU A 148 3.45 7.24 0.07
CA LEU A 148 3.39 5.79 -0.15
C LEU A 148 4.56 5.36 -1.03
N LYS A 149 5.29 4.31 -0.61
CA LYS A 149 6.25 3.58 -1.45
C LYS A 149 5.60 2.29 -1.92
N THR A 150 5.24 2.24 -3.21
CA THR A 150 4.42 1.17 -3.77
C THR A 150 5.00 0.58 -5.05
N GLN A 151 4.60 -0.66 -5.34
CA GLN A 151 4.80 -1.30 -6.63
C GLN A 151 3.56 -2.13 -6.95
N ASN A 152 2.77 -1.70 -7.91
CA ASN A 152 1.50 -2.33 -8.28
C ASN A 152 1.59 -2.90 -9.68
N THR A 153 0.98 -4.06 -9.91
CA THR A 153 0.95 -4.71 -11.23
C THR A 153 -0.48 -4.94 -11.68
N GLY A 154 -0.72 -4.98 -12.98
CA GLY A 154 -1.97 -5.46 -13.59
C GLY A 154 -3.21 -4.68 -13.18
N TYR A 155 -3.28 -3.40 -13.46
CA TYR A 155 -4.44 -2.52 -13.19
C TYR A 155 -4.79 -2.35 -11.71
N ARG A 156 -3.86 -2.60 -10.80
CA ARG A 156 -4.05 -2.35 -9.38
C ARG A 156 -3.73 -0.89 -9.05
N PHE A 157 -4.65 -0.30 -8.26
CA PHE A 157 -4.51 1.04 -7.71
C PHE A 157 -4.66 0.98 -6.21
N LEU A 158 -3.74 1.61 -5.48
CA LEU A 158 -3.85 1.77 -4.04
C LEU A 158 -4.36 3.17 -3.72
N HIS A 159 -5.56 3.24 -3.16
CA HIS A 159 -6.22 4.47 -2.73
C HIS A 159 -5.90 4.75 -1.27
N VAL A 160 -5.84 6.03 -0.91
CA VAL A 160 -5.72 6.43 0.50
C VAL A 160 -7.05 6.22 1.21
N VAL A 161 -7.01 5.64 2.41
CA VAL A 161 -8.18 5.44 3.27
C VAL A 161 -7.96 6.16 4.59
N ILE A 162 -9.00 6.80 5.09
CA ILE A 162 -9.05 7.35 6.43
C ILE A 162 -10.35 6.96 7.14
N LYS A 163 -10.28 6.92 8.46
CA LYS A 163 -11.42 6.81 9.35
C LYS A 163 -11.43 8.03 10.27
N THR A 164 -12.56 8.67 10.40
CA THR A 164 -12.75 9.77 11.34
C THR A 164 -13.21 9.27 12.71
N THR A 165 -13.08 10.10 13.74
CA THR A 165 -13.42 9.74 15.12
C THR A 165 -14.91 9.46 15.36
N ASP A 166 -15.77 9.76 14.40
CA ASP A 166 -17.19 9.43 14.38
C ASP A 166 -17.51 8.13 13.62
N ASP A 167 -16.50 7.25 13.48
CA ASP A 167 -16.59 5.92 12.87
C ASP A 167 -16.98 5.93 11.37
N ARG A 168 -16.75 7.03 10.66
CA ARG A 168 -16.96 7.10 9.22
C ARG A 168 -15.67 6.84 8.46
N TYR A 169 -15.77 6.05 7.41
CA TYR A 169 -14.65 5.72 6.53
C TYR A 169 -14.75 6.48 5.22
N TYR A 170 -13.59 6.87 4.71
CA TYR A 170 -13.46 7.58 3.45
C TYR A 170 -12.31 7.02 2.64
N VAL A 171 -12.46 7.07 1.32
CA VAL A 171 -11.42 6.65 0.38
C VAL A 171 -11.21 7.74 -0.66
N SER A 172 -9.96 7.95 -1.05
CA SER A 172 -9.62 8.91 -2.11
C SER A 172 -10.00 8.38 -3.49
N GLU A 173 -10.39 9.29 -4.40
CA GLU A 173 -10.54 8.96 -5.83
C GLU A 173 -9.16 8.78 -6.48
N GLU A 174 -8.15 9.51 -6.00
CA GLU A 174 -6.76 9.39 -6.42
C GLU A 174 -6.12 8.16 -5.78
N GLY A 175 -5.15 7.59 -6.49
CA GLY A 175 -4.43 6.42 -5.98
C GLY A 175 -3.06 6.24 -6.60
N SER A 176 -2.27 5.35 -6.02
CA SER A 176 -0.99 4.93 -6.55
C SER A 176 -1.20 3.95 -7.70
N PRO A 177 -0.80 4.32 -8.94
CA PRO A 177 -1.08 3.53 -10.13
C PRO A 177 -0.16 2.33 -10.26
N GLU A 178 -0.39 1.55 -11.32
CA GLU A 178 0.51 0.52 -11.77
C GLU A 178 1.92 1.06 -12.01
N SER A 179 2.92 0.29 -11.54
CA SER A 179 4.33 0.56 -11.78
C SER A 179 5.14 -0.74 -11.68
N SER A 180 5.99 -0.98 -12.67
CA SER A 180 6.94 -2.10 -12.67
C SER A 180 8.13 -1.91 -11.72
N VAL A 181 8.31 -0.69 -11.22
CA VAL A 181 9.36 -0.31 -10.27
C VAL A 181 8.73 0.27 -9.00
N TRP A 182 9.50 0.29 -7.93
CA TRP A 182 9.10 1.00 -6.73
C TRP A 182 8.98 2.50 -7.01
N ILE A 183 7.83 3.08 -6.66
CA ILE A 183 7.57 4.51 -6.76
C ILE A 183 7.19 5.06 -5.38
N GLU A 184 7.66 6.27 -5.10
CA GLU A 184 7.22 7.04 -3.94
C GLU A 184 6.35 8.20 -4.41
N ARG A 185 5.20 8.37 -3.78
CA ARG A 185 4.27 9.46 -4.09
C ARG A 185 3.71 10.09 -2.84
N ASP A 186 3.64 11.42 -2.86
CA ASP A 186 2.97 12.22 -1.85
C ASP A 186 1.51 12.47 -2.27
N TYR A 187 0.60 12.32 -1.32
CA TYR A 187 -0.81 12.65 -1.44
C TYR A 187 -1.15 13.62 -0.32
N VAL A 188 -1.39 14.88 -0.67
CA VAL A 188 -1.81 15.93 0.27
C VAL A 188 -3.28 15.70 0.57
N PHE A 189 -3.65 15.47 1.82
CA PHE A 189 -5.00 15.07 2.19
C PHE A 189 -6.07 16.09 1.78
N SER A 190 -5.76 17.40 1.83
CA SER A 190 -6.67 18.47 1.40
C SER A 190 -6.92 18.50 -0.10
N ASP A 191 -6.05 17.93 -0.90
CA ASP A 191 -6.12 17.93 -2.35
C ASP A 191 -6.83 16.68 -2.91
N LEU A 192 -7.08 15.70 -2.05
CA LEU A 192 -7.77 14.46 -2.42
C LEU A 192 -9.28 14.65 -2.53
N HIS A 193 -9.86 14.02 -3.54
CA HIS A 193 -11.30 13.90 -3.69
C HIS A 193 -11.79 12.67 -2.93
N TRP A 194 -12.64 12.88 -1.96
CA TRP A 194 -13.08 11.83 -1.04
C TRP A 194 -14.44 11.26 -1.43
N ARG A 195 -14.59 9.96 -1.20
CA ARG A 195 -15.85 9.24 -1.21
C ARG A 195 -16.10 8.60 0.14
N ASN A 196 -17.37 8.55 0.53
CA ASN A 196 -17.76 7.69 1.64
C ASN A 196 -17.41 6.25 1.32
N LEU A 197 -16.85 5.53 2.28
CA LEU A 197 -16.49 4.13 2.15
C LEU A 197 -17.33 3.31 3.12
N MET A 198 -18.14 2.40 2.57
CA MET A 198 -18.93 1.48 3.37
C MET A 198 -18.08 0.25 3.67
N MET A 199 -17.82 -0.02 4.96
CA MET A 199 -17.21 -1.24 5.46
C MET A 199 -18.31 -2.21 5.87
N THR A 200 -18.22 -3.46 5.45
CA THR A 200 -19.18 -4.51 5.86
C THR A 200 -18.40 -5.65 6.51
N ASP A 201 -18.94 -6.17 7.60
CA ASP A 201 -18.36 -7.32 8.31
C ASP A 201 -18.64 -8.67 7.62
N THR A 202 -19.21 -8.64 6.42
CA THR A 202 -19.58 -9.86 5.72
C THR A 202 -18.33 -10.56 5.20
N PRO A 203 -17.92 -11.70 5.77
CA PRO A 203 -16.81 -12.48 5.24
C PRO A 203 -17.20 -12.94 3.84
N THR A 204 -16.44 -12.52 2.85
CA THR A 204 -16.58 -13.06 1.53
C THR A 204 -16.02 -14.47 1.53
N ASN A 205 -16.89 -15.49 1.41
CA ASN A 205 -16.43 -16.83 1.08
C ASN A 205 -15.83 -16.79 -0.33
N ALA A 206 -14.54 -16.53 -0.39
CA ALA A 206 -13.75 -16.42 -1.62
C ALA A 206 -13.63 -17.75 -2.40
N SER A 207 -14.43 -18.75 -2.04
CA SER A 207 -14.40 -20.06 -2.69
C SER A 207 -14.88 -20.07 -4.15
N ASN A 208 -15.51 -19.02 -4.63
CA ASN A 208 -15.95 -18.93 -6.02
C ASN A 208 -15.11 -17.91 -6.80
N ARG A 209 -13.92 -18.35 -7.22
CA ARG A 209 -12.89 -17.55 -7.92
C ARG A 209 -13.32 -17.01 -9.29
N ARG A 210 -14.56 -17.23 -9.75
CA ARG A 210 -14.96 -16.84 -11.11
C ARG A 210 -15.69 -15.52 -11.23
N GLN A 211 -16.40 -15.07 -10.20
CA GLN A 211 -16.96 -13.71 -10.12
C GLN A 211 -17.39 -13.43 -8.67
N PRO A 212 -16.82 -12.40 -8.01
CA PRO A 212 -17.34 -12.00 -6.71
C PRO A 212 -18.79 -11.51 -6.89
N ASP A 213 -19.69 -12.01 -6.05
CA ASP A 213 -21.05 -11.47 -5.97
C ASP A 213 -20.96 -9.99 -5.57
N PRO A 214 -21.43 -9.04 -6.40
CA PRO A 214 -21.38 -7.63 -6.09
C PRO A 214 -22.03 -7.25 -4.76
N LYS A 215 -22.96 -8.08 -4.27
CA LYS A 215 -23.62 -7.92 -2.96
C LYS A 215 -22.74 -8.34 -1.78
N ARG A 216 -21.60 -8.94 -2.04
CA ARG A 216 -20.66 -9.45 -1.04
C ARG A 216 -19.32 -8.74 -1.05
N ILE A 217 -19.20 -7.63 -1.76
CA ILE A 217 -18.00 -6.80 -1.72
C ILE A 217 -17.98 -6.08 -0.37
N PRO A 218 -16.98 -6.37 0.51
CA PRO A 218 -17.01 -5.88 1.88
C PRO A 218 -16.66 -4.40 2.01
N ILE A 219 -16.07 -3.79 0.98
CA ILE A 219 -15.65 -2.39 0.96
C ILE A 219 -16.15 -1.75 -0.33
N ILE A 220 -17.04 -0.78 -0.21
CA ILE A 220 -17.70 -0.16 -1.37
C ILE A 220 -17.60 1.35 -1.27
N PRO A 221 -16.90 2.02 -2.21
CA PRO A 221 -16.97 3.47 -2.32
C PRO A 221 -18.37 3.89 -2.79
N THR A 222 -18.94 4.89 -2.12
CA THR A 222 -20.28 5.37 -2.41
C THR A 222 -20.27 6.83 -2.90
N SER A 223 -21.06 7.72 -2.31
CA SER A 223 -21.18 9.11 -2.71
C SER A 223 -19.91 9.92 -2.42
N LYS A 224 -19.71 11.00 -3.17
CA LYS A 224 -18.70 12.02 -2.85
C LYS A 224 -18.92 12.57 -1.45
N ALA A 225 -17.84 12.88 -0.76
CA ALA A 225 -17.87 13.35 0.61
C ALA A 225 -16.96 14.55 0.84
N THR A 226 -17.37 15.38 1.79
CA THR A 226 -16.49 16.37 2.42
C THR A 226 -16.06 15.79 3.77
N VAL A 227 -14.77 15.76 4.03
CA VAL A 227 -14.20 15.12 5.22
C VAL A 227 -13.69 16.15 6.20
N ASP A 228 -13.96 15.96 7.48
CA ASP A 228 -13.29 16.68 8.54
C ASP A 228 -11.91 16.09 8.84
N LEU A 229 -10.90 16.61 8.17
CA LEU A 229 -9.52 16.16 8.31
C LEU A 229 -8.88 16.50 9.67
N LYS A 230 -9.55 17.23 10.55
CA LYS A 230 -9.03 17.55 11.89
C LYS A 230 -9.24 16.45 12.92
N ASN A 231 -10.10 15.49 12.60
CA ASN A 231 -10.53 14.44 13.52
C ASN A 231 -10.36 13.05 12.90
N VAL A 232 -9.14 12.72 12.46
CA VAL A 232 -8.84 11.44 11.85
C VAL A 232 -8.32 10.45 12.90
N ASP A 233 -8.92 9.26 12.93
CA ASP A 233 -8.60 8.16 13.85
C ASP A 233 -7.68 7.11 13.21
N GLU A 234 -7.94 6.80 11.94
CA GLU A 234 -7.12 5.83 11.20
C GLU A 234 -6.71 6.39 9.84
N VAL A 235 -5.53 5.98 9.39
CA VAL A 235 -5.03 6.27 8.06
C VAL A 235 -4.37 5.05 7.45
N GLY A 236 -4.49 4.88 6.14
CA GLY A 236 -3.87 3.77 5.43
C GLY A 236 -4.21 3.74 3.97
N PHE A 237 -4.36 2.56 3.42
CA PHE A 237 -4.57 2.36 2.00
C PHE A 237 -5.49 1.17 1.71
N SER A 238 -6.07 1.15 0.50
CA SER A 238 -7.01 0.14 0.05
C SER A 238 -6.80 -0.17 -1.42
N ASP A 239 -6.95 -1.44 -1.78
CA ASP A 239 -7.16 -1.87 -3.16
C ASP A 239 -8.65 -2.15 -3.35
N LEU A 240 -9.33 -1.28 -4.09
CA LEU A 240 -10.77 -1.34 -4.35
C LEU A 240 -11.10 -2.06 -5.65
N MET A 241 -10.10 -2.51 -6.38
CA MET A 241 -10.34 -3.21 -7.62
C MET A 241 -10.99 -4.55 -7.33
N PRO A 242 -12.24 -4.77 -7.75
CA PRO A 242 -12.83 -6.09 -7.66
C PRO A 242 -11.99 -7.02 -8.52
N GLY A 243 -11.34 -7.96 -7.87
CA GLY A 243 -10.41 -8.86 -8.52
C GLY A 243 -11.07 -9.63 -9.65
N GLY A 244 -10.76 -9.28 -10.88
CA GLY A 244 -10.85 -10.19 -11.99
C GLY A 244 -9.72 -11.23 -11.90
N TRP A 245 -9.76 -12.23 -12.73
CA TRP A 245 -8.73 -13.28 -12.83
C TRP A 245 -7.41 -12.77 -13.46
N ILE A 246 -6.97 -11.60 -13.08
CA ILE A 246 -5.70 -11.04 -13.55
C ILE A 246 -4.69 -11.29 -12.44
N PRO A 247 -3.63 -12.07 -12.67
CA PRO A 247 -2.55 -12.24 -11.70
C PRO A 247 -1.84 -10.89 -11.52
N SER A 248 -2.25 -10.17 -10.51
CA SER A 248 -1.79 -8.82 -10.24
C SER A 248 -1.66 -8.59 -8.75
N THR A 249 -0.74 -7.72 -8.36
CA THR A 249 -0.39 -7.53 -6.96
C THR A 249 -0.26 -6.06 -6.62
N SER A 250 -0.71 -5.70 -5.43
CA SER A 250 -0.42 -4.43 -4.80
C SER A 250 0.63 -4.63 -3.71
N ARG A 251 1.68 -3.85 -3.74
CA ARG A 251 2.79 -3.94 -2.79
C ARG A 251 3.05 -2.58 -2.17
N VAL A 252 3.22 -2.56 -0.86
CA VAL A 252 3.57 -1.36 -0.09
C VAL A 252 4.81 -1.66 0.74
N ALA A 253 5.92 -1.01 0.44
CA ALA A 253 7.16 -1.17 1.20
C ALA A 253 7.16 -0.31 2.47
N SER A 254 6.66 0.91 2.36
CA SER A 254 6.55 1.84 3.48
C SER A 254 5.50 2.91 3.24
N PHE A 255 5.09 3.57 4.31
CA PHE A 255 4.33 4.80 4.23
C PHE A 255 4.65 5.73 5.38
N ASP A 256 4.65 7.02 5.07
CA ASP A 256 4.88 8.11 6.01
C ASP A 256 3.62 8.95 6.12
N VAL A 257 3.27 9.37 7.31
CA VAL A 257 2.16 10.30 7.53
C VAL A 257 2.68 11.57 8.18
N TYR A 258 2.33 12.70 7.59
CA TYR A 258 2.66 14.04 8.05
C TYR A 258 1.39 14.75 8.47
N GLY A 259 1.39 15.38 9.63
CA GLY A 259 0.24 16.06 10.20
C GLY A 259 0.52 16.50 11.62
N ARG A 260 -0.54 16.66 12.42
CA ARG A 260 -0.44 17.01 13.85
C ARG A 260 -1.13 15.96 14.70
N ALA A 261 -0.44 15.48 15.74
CA ALA A 261 -1.05 14.62 16.75
C ALA A 261 -1.98 15.46 17.66
N VAL A 262 -3.15 14.89 17.94
CA VAL A 262 -4.15 15.45 18.85
C VAL A 262 -4.40 14.41 19.95
N PRO A 263 -4.10 14.70 21.23
CA PRO A 263 -4.30 13.72 22.30
C PRO A 263 -5.73 13.18 22.34
N ARG A 264 -5.89 11.87 22.51
CA ARG A 264 -7.21 11.27 22.76
C ARG A 264 -7.76 11.79 24.10
N LYS A 265 -9.03 12.13 24.12
CA LYS A 265 -9.74 12.59 25.32
C LYS A 265 -10.16 11.41 26.16
#